data_648ce1618c0dda36ed7ebe9d089e99a0
#
_entry.id   648ce1618c0dda36ed7ebe9d089e99a0
#
_cell.length_a   1.000
_cell.length_b   1.000
_cell.length_c   1.000
_cell.angle_alpha   90.00
_cell.angle_beta   90.00
_cell.angle_gamma   90.00
#
_symmetry.space_group_name_H-M   'P 1'
#
loop_
_entity.id
_entity.type
_entity.pdbx_description
1 polymer ?
#
loop_
_entity_poly.entity_id
_entity_poly.type
_entity_poly.pdbx_seq_one_letter_code
_entity_poly.pdbx_strand_id
1 'polypeptide(L)'
;MEWLISLLTSPNSVAHIVLLYAAVIALGVYLGRIKFFGISLGVTFVLFAGIVAGHIASKASMEYNTLTLTCLQDFGLILFVYCIGLQVGPGFFESIKSGGLRLNMMAVSIVLLNVLLCISLFFLFFYDGSLGGMNGENSKNLAMMVGVLCGAITNTPGLGAATEACNSIFGADAPAIANGYACAYPLGVVGIILATIALRYICGIKLEKEQEQIEQERAANPHAVPKRMTIEAKNTALDGRTVLQIRTFLGRDFVISRLLHDGHISIPNKDSIIHVDDRMFITCAQDDAEAIIAFIGPKCEVEWEEQDLPVVSKDVLITQPSMNGKTFGELHFSSVHGVNVTRVRRNGMNLYADRNLRMQVGDKIVVVGPEDAVDRVAAMMGNSVKKLDHPNLSTIFVGIVVGLIFGSLPIAIPGVPTPVKLGIAGGPLIVAILIGRFGYKAKLVAYTTTSANLMLREIGLTLFLASVGIKAGATFWDTVVNQGGLNYVWLGFIITVVPILIVGTVARKIYKVNYFTLMGLIAGSTTDPPALAFANQTAGNDAPAVGYSTVYPLTMFLRILTAQLIVLLLCSI
;
A
#
# COMPACT_ATOMS: atom_id res chain seq x y z
N MET A 1 -43.48 7.74 -21.15
CA MET A 1 -43.34 7.04 -19.84
C MET A 1 -43.03 5.54 -20.00
N GLU A 2 -43.59 4.86 -21.02
CA GLU A 2 -43.32 3.42 -21.27
C GLU A 2 -41.84 3.10 -21.52
N TRP A 3 -41.12 3.96 -22.26
CA TRP A 3 -39.68 3.78 -22.50
C TRP A 3 -38.86 3.80 -21.19
N LEU A 4 -39.24 4.64 -20.21
CA LEU A 4 -38.57 4.72 -18.92
C LEU A 4 -38.84 3.47 -18.07
N ILE A 5 -40.08 2.99 -18.10
CA ILE A 5 -40.46 1.74 -17.44
C ILE A 5 -39.70 0.57 -18.06
N SER A 6 -39.68 0.48 -19.39
CA SER A 6 -38.90 -0.53 -20.11
C SER A 6 -37.41 -0.48 -19.75
N LEU A 7 -36.80 0.71 -19.68
CA LEU A 7 -35.41 0.89 -19.27
C LEU A 7 -35.16 0.41 -17.82
N LEU A 8 -36.14 0.59 -16.92
CA LEU A 8 -36.00 0.26 -15.50
C LEU A 8 -36.38 -1.20 -15.19
N THR A 9 -37.08 -1.92 -16.07
CA THR A 9 -37.64 -3.24 -15.78
C THR A 9 -37.17 -4.36 -16.71
N SER A 10 -36.49 -4.05 -17.81
CA SER A 10 -36.08 -5.06 -18.80
C SER A 10 -34.85 -5.86 -18.33
N PRO A 11 -34.97 -7.12 -17.89
CA PRO A 11 -33.88 -7.87 -17.24
C PRO A 11 -32.72 -8.19 -18.20
N ASN A 12 -32.96 -8.25 -19.50
CA ASN A 12 -31.96 -8.55 -20.52
C ASN A 12 -31.35 -7.30 -21.18
N SER A 13 -31.77 -6.10 -20.76
CA SER A 13 -31.23 -4.86 -21.31
C SER A 13 -29.91 -4.50 -20.64
N VAL A 14 -28.85 -4.39 -21.46
CA VAL A 14 -27.54 -3.89 -20.99
C VAL A 14 -27.70 -2.48 -20.38
N ALA A 15 -28.54 -1.64 -20.98
CA ALA A 15 -28.78 -0.29 -20.49
C ALA A 15 -29.40 -0.28 -19.08
N HIS A 16 -30.32 -1.21 -18.78
CA HIS A 16 -30.87 -1.39 -17.42
C HIS A 16 -29.77 -1.72 -16.41
N ILE A 17 -28.91 -2.68 -16.74
CA ILE A 17 -27.82 -3.10 -15.84
C ILE A 17 -26.83 -1.95 -15.61
N VAL A 18 -26.43 -1.25 -16.66
CA VAL A 18 -25.53 -0.09 -16.56
C VAL A 18 -26.14 1.02 -15.71
N LEU A 19 -27.43 1.31 -15.88
CA LEU A 19 -28.16 2.29 -15.07
C LEU A 19 -28.17 1.90 -13.59
N LEU A 20 -28.48 0.63 -13.29
CA LEU A 20 -28.48 0.10 -11.93
C LEU A 20 -27.10 0.24 -11.27
N TYR A 21 -26.04 -0.18 -11.97
CA TYR A 21 -24.67 -0.03 -11.46
C TYR A 21 -24.30 1.43 -11.24
N ALA A 22 -24.57 2.30 -12.21
CA ALA A 22 -24.28 3.72 -12.08
C ALA A 22 -25.01 4.33 -10.87
N ALA A 23 -26.28 4.01 -10.67
CA ALA A 23 -27.06 4.48 -9.53
C ALA A 23 -26.51 3.94 -8.19
N VAL A 24 -26.25 2.64 -8.10
CA VAL A 24 -25.70 1.99 -6.88
C VAL A 24 -24.32 2.55 -6.55
N ILE A 25 -23.45 2.68 -7.54
CA ILE A 25 -22.08 3.20 -7.34
C ILE A 25 -22.14 4.69 -6.93
N ALA A 26 -22.93 5.51 -7.65
CA ALA A 26 -23.04 6.93 -7.34
C ALA A 26 -23.60 7.17 -5.93
N LEU A 27 -24.68 6.46 -5.57
CA LEU A 27 -25.26 6.54 -4.24
C LEU A 27 -24.28 6.04 -3.16
N GLY A 28 -23.64 4.90 -3.39
CA GLY A 28 -22.69 4.31 -2.44
C GLY A 28 -21.48 5.20 -2.21
N VAL A 29 -20.88 5.75 -3.27
CA VAL A 29 -19.75 6.68 -3.17
C VAL A 29 -20.15 7.99 -2.48
N TYR A 30 -21.37 8.52 -2.78
CA TYR A 30 -21.88 9.72 -2.13
C TYR A 30 -22.08 9.49 -0.62
N LEU A 31 -22.78 8.43 -0.24
CA LEU A 31 -23.03 8.07 1.16
C LEU A 31 -21.73 7.71 1.90
N GLY A 32 -20.77 7.09 1.20
CA GLY A 32 -19.47 6.75 1.75
C GLY A 32 -18.61 7.96 2.16
N ARG A 33 -18.95 9.16 1.70
CA ARG A 33 -18.29 10.43 2.13
C ARG A 33 -18.81 10.94 3.46
N ILE A 34 -19.98 10.48 3.90
CA ILE A 34 -20.57 10.88 5.18
C ILE A 34 -19.70 10.33 6.30
N LYS A 35 -19.31 11.22 7.21
CA LYS A 35 -18.51 10.85 8.38
C LYS A 35 -19.42 10.61 9.58
N PHE A 36 -19.40 9.41 10.11
CA PHE A 36 -20.04 9.06 11.37
C PHE A 36 -18.96 9.13 12.47
N PHE A 37 -19.14 10.00 13.45
CA PHE A 37 -18.15 10.25 14.51
C PHE A 37 -16.71 10.53 13.98
N GLY A 38 -16.60 11.21 12.84
CA GLY A 38 -15.32 11.51 12.20
C GLY A 38 -14.76 10.40 11.30
N ILE A 39 -15.39 9.23 11.26
CA ILE A 39 -14.98 8.05 10.47
C ILE A 39 -15.86 7.95 9.23
N SER A 40 -15.26 7.74 8.06
CA SER A 40 -15.97 7.49 6.80
C SER A 40 -15.77 6.03 6.40
N LEU A 41 -16.84 5.35 6.00
CA LEU A 41 -16.79 3.98 5.48
C LEU A 41 -16.29 3.92 4.01
N GLY A 42 -16.13 5.08 3.38
CA GLY A 42 -15.55 5.20 2.04
C GLY A 42 -16.34 4.42 0.98
N VAL A 43 -15.61 3.94 -0.03
CA VAL A 43 -16.17 3.23 -1.19
C VAL A 43 -16.90 1.93 -0.81
N THR A 44 -16.63 1.35 0.35
CA THR A 44 -17.33 0.13 0.82
C THR A 44 -18.84 0.34 0.97
N PHE A 45 -19.30 1.59 1.11
CA PHE A 45 -20.72 1.90 1.13
C PHE A 45 -21.47 1.48 -0.16
N VAL A 46 -20.74 1.29 -1.27
CA VAL A 46 -21.30 0.74 -2.51
C VAL A 46 -21.88 -0.66 -2.31
N LEU A 47 -21.25 -1.49 -1.46
CA LEU A 47 -21.82 -2.79 -1.07
C LEU A 47 -23.20 -2.65 -0.43
N PHE A 48 -23.31 -1.74 0.54
CA PHE A 48 -24.60 -1.52 1.26
C PHE A 48 -25.66 -0.94 0.32
N ALA A 49 -25.30 0.01 -0.55
CA ALA A 49 -26.21 0.51 -1.57
C ALA A 49 -26.66 -0.62 -2.53
N GLY A 50 -25.74 -1.53 -2.90
CA GLY A 50 -26.03 -2.72 -3.69
C GLY A 50 -26.97 -3.68 -2.95
N ILE A 51 -26.77 -3.93 -1.65
CA ILE A 51 -27.65 -4.77 -0.82
C ILE A 51 -29.07 -4.20 -0.81
N VAL A 52 -29.22 -2.90 -0.60
CA VAL A 52 -30.54 -2.25 -0.61
C VAL A 52 -31.21 -2.38 -1.99
N ALA A 53 -30.46 -2.12 -3.07
CA ALA A 53 -30.97 -2.26 -4.42
C ALA A 53 -31.38 -3.70 -4.74
N GLY A 54 -30.57 -4.69 -4.38
CA GLY A 54 -30.86 -6.11 -4.55
C GLY A 54 -32.07 -6.57 -3.74
N HIS A 55 -32.23 -6.05 -2.52
CA HIS A 55 -33.40 -6.34 -1.68
C HIS A 55 -34.70 -5.77 -2.30
N ILE A 56 -34.65 -4.51 -2.77
CA ILE A 56 -35.79 -3.88 -3.44
C ILE A 56 -36.19 -4.67 -4.69
N ALA A 57 -35.21 -5.06 -5.48
CA ALA A 57 -35.44 -5.83 -6.70
C ALA A 57 -36.01 -7.22 -6.42
N SER A 58 -35.51 -7.92 -5.41
CA SER A 58 -36.04 -9.21 -4.98
C SER A 58 -37.53 -9.10 -4.55
N LYS A 59 -37.87 -8.06 -3.79
CA LYS A 59 -39.29 -7.82 -3.41
C LYS A 59 -40.16 -7.41 -4.58
N ALA A 60 -39.61 -6.73 -5.56
CA ALA A 60 -40.34 -6.35 -6.77
C ALA A 60 -40.36 -7.48 -7.83
N SER A 61 -39.86 -8.68 -7.49
CA SER A 61 -39.74 -9.82 -8.41
C SER A 61 -39.03 -9.45 -9.73
N MET A 62 -38.04 -8.52 -9.66
CA MET A 62 -37.23 -8.16 -10.78
C MET A 62 -36.11 -9.20 -10.96
N GLU A 63 -36.06 -9.76 -12.15
CA GLU A 63 -34.98 -10.68 -12.53
C GLU A 63 -33.80 -9.89 -13.14
N TYR A 64 -32.60 -10.28 -12.79
CA TYR A 64 -31.37 -9.77 -13.39
C TYR A 64 -30.67 -10.85 -14.20
N ASN A 65 -30.00 -10.44 -15.27
CA ASN A 65 -29.10 -11.35 -15.97
C ASN A 65 -27.88 -11.67 -15.09
N THR A 66 -27.93 -12.83 -14.45
CA THR A 66 -26.89 -13.31 -13.51
C THR A 66 -25.51 -13.45 -14.17
N LEU A 67 -25.47 -13.80 -15.45
CA LEU A 67 -24.21 -13.90 -16.21
C LEU A 67 -23.52 -12.54 -16.35
N THR A 68 -24.29 -11.49 -16.66
CA THR A 68 -23.75 -10.12 -16.78
C THR A 68 -23.25 -9.61 -15.42
N LEU A 69 -24.02 -9.85 -14.33
CA LEU A 69 -23.60 -9.50 -12.98
C LEU A 69 -22.31 -10.21 -12.58
N THR A 70 -22.18 -11.50 -12.92
CA THR A 70 -20.96 -12.28 -12.62
C THR A 70 -19.77 -11.77 -13.44
N CYS A 71 -19.97 -11.51 -14.73
CA CYS A 71 -18.91 -10.96 -15.60
C CYS A 71 -18.36 -9.61 -15.07
N LEU A 72 -19.24 -8.70 -14.66
CA LEU A 72 -18.84 -7.41 -14.08
C LEU A 72 -18.17 -7.58 -12.71
N GLN A 73 -18.64 -8.52 -11.90
CA GLN A 73 -18.02 -8.88 -10.63
C GLN A 73 -16.59 -9.36 -10.82
N ASP A 74 -16.39 -10.35 -11.69
CA ASP A 74 -15.11 -10.99 -11.90
C ASP A 74 -14.11 -10.03 -12.57
N PHE A 75 -14.55 -9.29 -13.58
CA PHE A 75 -13.72 -8.27 -14.22
C PHE A 75 -13.32 -7.16 -13.22
N GLY A 76 -14.27 -6.69 -12.40
CA GLY A 76 -14.01 -5.71 -11.34
C GLY A 76 -13.00 -6.24 -10.32
N LEU A 77 -13.15 -7.49 -9.88
CA LEU A 77 -12.24 -8.15 -8.95
C LEU A 77 -10.81 -8.25 -9.51
N ILE A 78 -10.67 -8.75 -10.75
CA ILE A 78 -9.38 -8.91 -11.43
C ILE A 78 -8.66 -7.55 -11.50
N LEU A 79 -9.36 -6.52 -12.00
CA LEU A 79 -8.79 -5.18 -12.15
C LEU A 79 -8.38 -4.60 -10.79
N PHE A 80 -9.24 -4.72 -9.79
CA PHE A 80 -8.99 -4.25 -8.43
C PHE A 80 -7.77 -4.89 -7.79
N VAL A 81 -7.71 -6.23 -7.81
CA VAL A 81 -6.63 -7.00 -7.18
C VAL A 81 -5.31 -6.81 -7.92
N TYR A 82 -5.34 -6.75 -9.24
CA TYR A 82 -4.15 -6.48 -10.06
C TYR A 82 -3.54 -5.09 -9.76
N CYS A 83 -4.37 -4.05 -9.68
CA CYS A 83 -3.91 -2.70 -9.34
C CYS A 83 -3.31 -2.63 -7.92
N ILE A 84 -3.88 -3.37 -6.96
CA ILE A 84 -3.29 -3.52 -5.61
C ILE A 84 -1.92 -4.18 -5.71
N GLY A 85 -1.79 -5.27 -6.45
CA GLY A 85 -0.52 -5.98 -6.63
C GLY A 85 0.58 -5.08 -7.20
N LEU A 86 0.26 -4.26 -8.21
CA LEU A 86 1.19 -3.27 -8.77
C LEU A 86 1.62 -2.21 -7.74
N GLN A 87 0.68 -1.74 -6.92
CA GLN A 87 0.95 -0.74 -5.88
C GLN A 87 1.85 -1.29 -4.78
N VAL A 88 1.61 -2.53 -4.37
CA VAL A 88 2.29 -3.21 -3.26
C VAL A 88 3.66 -3.76 -3.67
N GLY A 89 3.81 -4.19 -4.93
CA GLY A 89 4.97 -4.92 -5.45
C GLY A 89 6.33 -4.28 -5.16
N PRO A 90 6.56 -2.99 -5.43
CA PRO A 90 7.83 -2.33 -5.16
C PRO A 90 8.28 -2.39 -3.70
N GLY A 91 7.32 -2.22 -2.76
CA GLY A 91 7.59 -2.21 -1.31
C GLY A 91 7.62 -3.59 -0.67
N PHE A 92 7.05 -4.62 -1.32
CA PHE A 92 6.87 -5.95 -0.74
C PHE A 92 8.19 -6.58 -0.25
N PHE A 93 9.21 -6.59 -1.08
CA PHE A 93 10.51 -7.17 -0.75
C PHE A 93 11.39 -6.25 0.10
N GLU A 94 11.22 -4.94 -0.04
CA GLU A 94 11.99 -3.96 0.75
C GLU A 94 11.52 -3.91 2.20
N SER A 95 10.23 -4.05 2.46
CA SER A 95 9.67 -4.09 3.80
C SER A 95 10.23 -5.23 4.65
N ILE A 96 10.66 -6.33 4.02
CA ILE A 96 11.25 -7.48 4.71
C ILE A 96 12.74 -7.23 5.01
N LYS A 97 13.47 -6.49 4.14
CA LYS A 97 14.93 -6.32 4.24
C LYS A 97 15.38 -5.16 5.13
N SER A 98 14.66 -4.05 5.15
CA SER A 98 15.11 -2.78 5.74
C SER A 98 14.64 -2.55 7.18
N GLY A 99 14.95 -3.47 8.10
CA GLY A 99 14.62 -3.29 9.54
C GLY A 99 13.15 -3.48 9.90
N GLY A 100 12.26 -3.63 8.91
CA GLY A 100 10.82 -3.85 9.11
C GLY A 100 10.44 -5.27 9.54
N LEU A 101 11.41 -6.19 9.70
CA LEU A 101 11.13 -7.58 10.01
C LEU A 101 10.33 -7.74 11.31
N ARG A 102 10.66 -6.97 12.35
CA ARG A 102 9.94 -7.03 13.64
C ARG A 102 8.48 -6.61 13.50
N LEU A 103 8.22 -5.51 12.81
CA LEU A 103 6.86 -5.03 12.56
C LEU A 103 6.08 -6.01 11.69
N ASN A 104 6.71 -6.55 10.66
CA ASN A 104 6.09 -7.57 9.80
C ASN A 104 5.77 -8.86 10.57
N MET A 105 6.64 -9.33 11.46
CA MET A 105 6.35 -10.49 12.33
C MET A 105 5.14 -10.24 13.23
N MET A 106 5.02 -9.06 13.82
CA MET A 106 3.86 -8.69 14.64
C MET A 106 2.58 -8.62 13.79
N ALA A 107 2.66 -8.05 12.59
CA ALA A 107 1.54 -7.97 11.69
C ALA A 107 1.08 -9.36 11.20
N VAL A 108 2.01 -10.26 10.88
CA VAL A 108 1.72 -11.68 10.59
C VAL A 108 1.06 -12.36 11.77
N SER A 109 1.51 -12.10 13.01
CA SER A 109 0.88 -12.64 14.21
C SER A 109 -0.57 -12.18 14.35
N ILE A 110 -0.90 -10.91 14.04
CA ILE A 110 -2.29 -10.44 14.02
C ILE A 110 -3.09 -11.21 12.98
N VAL A 111 -2.57 -11.39 11.76
CA VAL A 111 -3.25 -12.13 10.70
C VAL A 111 -3.53 -13.56 11.12
N LEU A 112 -2.54 -14.27 11.64
CA LEU A 112 -2.69 -15.66 12.07
C LEU A 112 -3.65 -15.81 13.25
N LEU A 113 -3.59 -14.90 14.22
CA LEU A 113 -4.55 -14.90 15.34
C LEU A 113 -5.98 -14.62 14.89
N ASN A 114 -6.19 -13.70 13.92
CA ASN A 114 -7.52 -13.48 13.36
C ASN A 114 -8.07 -14.77 12.71
N VAL A 115 -7.24 -15.46 11.92
CA VAL A 115 -7.61 -16.73 11.26
C VAL A 115 -7.92 -17.82 12.30
N LEU A 116 -7.03 -18.01 13.25
CA LEU A 116 -7.17 -19.03 14.30
C LEU A 116 -8.44 -18.76 15.13
N LEU A 117 -8.68 -17.50 15.49
CA LEU A 117 -9.87 -17.12 16.25
C LEU A 117 -11.15 -17.31 15.45
N CYS A 118 -11.13 -16.98 14.14
CA CYS A 118 -12.27 -17.21 13.25
C CYS A 118 -12.63 -18.71 13.18
N ILE A 119 -11.65 -19.57 12.98
CA ILE A 119 -11.84 -21.02 12.92
C ILE A 119 -12.30 -21.55 14.28
N SER A 120 -11.71 -21.09 15.40
CA SER A 120 -12.12 -21.51 16.75
C SER A 120 -13.56 -21.12 17.06
N LEU A 121 -13.98 -19.91 16.69
CA LEU A 121 -15.34 -19.42 16.86
C LEU A 121 -16.33 -20.17 15.96
N PHE A 122 -15.92 -20.57 14.77
CA PHE A 122 -16.73 -21.44 13.93
C PHE A 122 -17.02 -22.78 14.62
N PHE A 123 -15.99 -23.45 15.12
CA PHE A 123 -16.17 -24.73 15.84
C PHE A 123 -16.99 -24.58 17.13
N LEU A 124 -16.93 -23.44 17.79
CA LEU A 124 -17.68 -23.21 19.03
C LEU A 124 -19.16 -22.90 18.79
N PHE A 125 -19.53 -22.18 17.73
CA PHE A 125 -20.87 -21.62 17.54
C PHE A 125 -21.66 -22.22 16.37
N PHE A 126 -20.98 -22.78 15.36
CA PHE A 126 -21.63 -23.19 14.11
C PHE A 126 -21.38 -24.65 13.70
N TYR A 127 -20.43 -25.31 14.33
CA TYR A 127 -20.17 -26.72 14.06
C TYR A 127 -21.16 -27.59 14.80
N ASP A 128 -21.88 -28.45 14.07
CA ASP A 128 -22.95 -29.29 14.61
C ASP A 128 -22.47 -30.56 15.35
N GLY A 129 -21.13 -30.77 15.44
CA GLY A 129 -20.54 -31.92 16.12
C GLY A 129 -20.72 -33.24 15.36
N SER A 130 -21.10 -33.23 14.10
CA SER A 130 -21.26 -34.44 13.31
C SER A 130 -19.95 -35.20 13.17
N LEU A 131 -19.97 -36.52 13.46
CA LEU A 131 -18.81 -37.41 13.36
C LEU A 131 -18.33 -37.62 11.90
N GLY A 132 -19.08 -37.15 10.92
CA GLY A 132 -18.76 -37.24 9.50
C GLY A 132 -17.82 -36.18 8.96
N GLY A 133 -17.22 -35.34 9.82
CA GLY A 133 -16.34 -34.26 9.39
C GLY A 133 -17.10 -33.05 8.86
N MET A 134 -16.50 -32.33 7.90
CA MET A 134 -17.11 -31.15 7.28
C MET A 134 -18.19 -31.57 6.26
N ASN A 135 -19.43 -31.62 6.70
CA ASN A 135 -20.56 -31.81 5.77
C ASN A 135 -20.87 -30.49 5.01
N GLY A 136 -21.75 -30.57 3.99
CA GLY A 136 -22.08 -29.42 3.16
C GLY A 136 -22.61 -28.20 3.92
N GLU A 137 -23.31 -28.41 5.04
CA GLU A 137 -23.85 -27.34 5.90
C GLU A 137 -22.73 -26.69 6.73
N ASN A 138 -21.88 -27.49 7.38
CA ASN A 138 -20.72 -26.99 8.12
C ASN A 138 -19.74 -26.25 7.21
N SER A 139 -19.52 -26.75 5.99
CA SER A 139 -18.67 -26.09 5.00
C SER A 139 -19.23 -24.73 4.58
N LYS A 140 -20.55 -24.60 4.39
CA LYS A 140 -21.22 -23.33 4.09
C LYS A 140 -21.13 -22.35 5.27
N ASN A 141 -21.31 -22.85 6.49
CA ASN A 141 -21.18 -22.03 7.71
C ASN A 141 -19.75 -21.53 7.90
N LEU A 142 -18.73 -22.36 7.64
CA LEU A 142 -17.33 -21.94 7.67
C LEU A 142 -17.05 -20.89 6.59
N ALA A 143 -17.56 -21.07 5.40
CA ALA A 143 -17.41 -20.08 4.32
C ALA A 143 -18.07 -18.74 4.72
N MET A 144 -19.25 -18.76 5.37
CA MET A 144 -19.85 -17.54 5.93
C MET A 144 -18.96 -16.88 6.99
N MET A 145 -18.32 -17.67 7.87
CA MET A 145 -17.37 -17.14 8.87
C MET A 145 -16.12 -16.54 8.21
N VAL A 146 -15.68 -17.01 7.04
CA VAL A 146 -14.63 -16.34 6.26
C VAL A 146 -15.12 -14.97 5.76
N GLY A 147 -16.38 -14.85 5.36
CA GLY A 147 -17.01 -13.56 5.09
C GLY A 147 -16.95 -12.61 6.29
N VAL A 148 -17.33 -13.12 7.48
CA VAL A 148 -17.24 -12.38 8.75
C VAL A 148 -15.79 -11.96 9.05
N LEU A 149 -14.83 -12.86 8.88
CA LEU A 149 -13.40 -12.56 9.04
C LEU A 149 -13.00 -11.39 8.13
N CYS A 150 -13.32 -11.47 6.84
CA CYS A 150 -12.96 -10.41 5.88
C CYS A 150 -13.61 -9.06 6.24
N GLY A 151 -14.86 -9.07 6.73
CA GLY A 151 -15.56 -7.88 7.22
C GLY A 151 -14.91 -7.30 8.48
N ALA A 152 -14.64 -8.16 9.46
CA ALA A 152 -14.04 -7.81 10.75
C ALA A 152 -12.69 -7.08 10.60
N ILE A 153 -11.91 -7.45 9.59
CA ILE A 153 -10.58 -6.90 9.32
C ILE A 153 -10.55 -5.97 8.10
N THR A 154 -11.73 -5.55 7.63
CA THR A 154 -11.91 -4.61 6.51
C THR A 154 -11.23 -5.03 5.19
N ASN A 155 -11.04 -6.35 4.97
CA ASN A 155 -10.31 -6.87 3.82
C ASN A 155 -11.24 -7.24 2.64
N THR A 156 -11.56 -6.27 1.81
CA THR A 156 -12.38 -6.47 0.61
C THR A 156 -11.70 -7.36 -0.45
N PRO A 157 -10.38 -7.29 -0.71
CA PRO A 157 -9.72 -8.22 -1.63
C PRO A 157 -9.80 -9.68 -1.18
N GLY A 158 -9.70 -9.92 0.14
CA GLY A 158 -9.88 -11.24 0.72
C GLY A 158 -11.29 -11.77 0.53
N LEU A 159 -12.32 -10.91 0.69
CA LEU A 159 -13.69 -11.26 0.37
C LEU A 159 -13.82 -11.72 -1.10
N GLY A 160 -13.20 -10.99 -2.03
CA GLY A 160 -13.23 -11.35 -3.44
C GLY A 160 -12.63 -12.73 -3.72
N ALA A 161 -11.44 -13.00 -3.17
CA ALA A 161 -10.77 -14.29 -3.30
C ALA A 161 -11.55 -15.44 -2.65
N ALA A 162 -12.15 -15.20 -1.48
CA ALA A 162 -13.01 -16.17 -0.81
C ALA A 162 -14.31 -16.44 -1.58
N THR A 163 -14.93 -15.39 -2.16
CA THR A 163 -16.14 -15.52 -3.00
C THR A 163 -15.85 -16.39 -4.22
N GLU A 164 -14.72 -16.18 -4.88
CA GLU A 164 -14.31 -17.01 -6.02
C GLU A 164 -14.09 -18.47 -5.60
N ALA A 165 -13.38 -18.69 -4.48
CA ALA A 165 -13.16 -20.02 -3.95
C ALA A 165 -14.49 -20.73 -3.61
N CYS A 166 -15.45 -20.03 -2.99
CA CYS A 166 -16.79 -20.55 -2.73
C CYS A 166 -17.51 -20.94 -4.03
N ASN A 167 -17.50 -20.09 -5.05
CA ASN A 167 -18.12 -20.37 -6.32
C ASN A 167 -17.50 -21.60 -7.01
N SER A 168 -16.18 -21.81 -6.84
CA SER A 168 -15.50 -22.97 -7.42
C SER A 168 -15.84 -24.30 -6.72
N ILE A 169 -16.15 -24.26 -5.40
CA ILE A 169 -16.46 -25.45 -4.61
C ILE A 169 -17.96 -25.76 -4.64
N PHE A 170 -18.80 -24.76 -4.39
CA PHE A 170 -20.23 -24.94 -4.20
C PHE A 170 -21.07 -24.66 -5.46
N GLY A 171 -20.47 -24.07 -6.49
CA GLY A 171 -21.17 -23.75 -7.74
C GLY A 171 -22.38 -22.84 -7.50
N ALA A 172 -23.56 -23.29 -7.95
CA ALA A 172 -24.82 -22.56 -7.79
C ALA A 172 -25.31 -22.46 -6.32
N ASP A 173 -24.85 -23.36 -5.46
CA ASP A 173 -25.21 -23.42 -4.04
C ASP A 173 -24.25 -22.65 -3.14
N ALA A 174 -23.38 -21.82 -3.72
CA ALA A 174 -22.42 -21.04 -2.96
C ALA A 174 -23.10 -20.09 -1.97
N PRO A 175 -22.69 -20.11 -0.67
CA PRO A 175 -23.26 -19.22 0.32
C PRO A 175 -22.92 -17.76 0.00
N ALA A 176 -23.84 -16.85 0.31
CA ALA A 176 -23.66 -15.42 0.10
C ALA A 176 -22.73 -14.83 1.20
N ILE A 177 -21.44 -15.18 1.17
CA ILE A 177 -20.46 -14.79 2.19
C ILE A 177 -20.32 -13.27 2.37
N ALA A 178 -20.76 -12.50 1.38
CA ALA A 178 -20.85 -11.05 1.47
C ALA A 178 -21.82 -10.58 2.57
N ASN A 179 -22.82 -11.39 2.94
CA ASN A 179 -23.72 -11.08 4.05
C ASN A 179 -22.96 -11.10 5.38
N GLY A 180 -22.10 -12.11 5.61
CA GLY A 180 -21.21 -12.15 6.77
C GLY A 180 -20.25 -10.97 6.81
N TYR A 181 -19.66 -10.62 5.66
CA TYR A 181 -18.83 -9.42 5.52
C TYR A 181 -19.58 -8.15 5.89
N ALA A 182 -20.78 -7.94 5.33
CA ALA A 182 -21.57 -6.74 5.56
C ALA A 182 -22.00 -6.59 7.03
N CYS A 183 -22.32 -7.71 7.70
CA CYS A 183 -22.64 -7.70 9.13
C CYS A 183 -21.45 -7.27 10.00
N ALA A 184 -20.24 -7.78 9.69
CA ALA A 184 -19.06 -7.56 10.54
C ALA A 184 -18.33 -6.25 10.24
N TYR A 185 -18.39 -5.73 9.01
CA TYR A 185 -17.58 -4.61 8.55
C TYR A 185 -17.73 -3.31 9.35
N PRO A 186 -18.96 -2.81 9.66
CA PRO A 186 -19.10 -1.54 10.38
C PRO A 186 -18.46 -1.58 11.76
N LEU A 187 -18.70 -2.65 12.54
CA LEU A 187 -18.06 -2.83 13.84
C LEU A 187 -16.59 -3.24 13.74
N GLY A 188 -16.16 -3.80 12.62
CA GLY A 188 -14.74 -4.01 12.32
C GLY A 188 -13.96 -2.70 12.31
N VAL A 189 -14.38 -1.71 11.50
CA VAL A 189 -13.75 -0.37 11.44
C VAL A 189 -13.74 0.31 12.80
N VAL A 190 -14.88 0.35 13.47
CA VAL A 190 -15.00 0.95 14.80
C VAL A 190 -14.14 0.18 15.81
N GLY A 191 -14.15 -1.14 15.77
CA GLY A 191 -13.39 -2.03 16.65
C GLY A 191 -11.88 -1.84 16.55
N ILE A 192 -11.35 -1.64 15.34
CA ILE A 192 -9.91 -1.35 15.13
C ILE A 192 -9.52 -0.06 15.84
N ILE A 193 -10.32 0.99 15.67
CA ILE A 193 -10.05 2.30 16.30
C ILE A 193 -10.20 2.21 17.82
N LEU A 194 -11.27 1.58 18.31
CA LEU A 194 -11.49 1.39 19.74
C LEU A 194 -10.39 0.54 20.40
N ALA A 195 -9.95 -0.54 19.75
CA ALA A 195 -8.83 -1.35 20.23
C ALA A 195 -7.53 -0.55 20.29
N THR A 196 -7.29 0.30 19.29
CA THR A 196 -6.12 1.19 19.27
C THR A 196 -6.18 2.20 20.44
N ILE A 197 -7.34 2.81 20.69
CA ILE A 197 -7.55 3.70 21.84
C ILE A 197 -7.41 2.93 23.16
N ALA A 198 -7.99 1.74 23.27
CA ALA A 198 -7.90 0.91 24.46
C ALA A 198 -6.45 0.57 24.83
N LEU A 199 -5.59 0.27 23.84
CA LEU A 199 -4.16 0.05 24.05
C LEU A 199 -3.47 1.26 24.69
N ARG A 200 -3.86 2.48 24.32
CA ARG A 200 -3.33 3.70 24.96
C ARG A 200 -3.57 3.69 26.47
N TYR A 201 -4.80 3.35 26.89
CA TYR A 201 -5.15 3.31 28.32
C TYR A 201 -4.57 2.10 29.02
N ILE A 202 -4.63 0.90 28.43
CA ILE A 202 -4.08 -0.35 28.99
C ILE A 202 -2.57 -0.25 29.22
N CYS A 203 -1.86 0.43 28.33
CA CYS A 203 -0.41 0.60 28.42
C CYS A 203 0.02 1.91 29.09
N GLY A 204 -0.90 2.76 29.55
CA GLY A 204 -0.60 4.02 30.23
C GLY A 204 0.19 5.01 29.38
N ILE A 205 -0.12 5.12 28.08
CA ILE A 205 0.68 5.86 27.09
C ILE A 205 0.37 7.37 27.16
N LYS A 206 1.42 8.18 27.31
CA LYS A 206 1.37 9.65 27.22
C LYS A 206 1.88 10.09 25.84
N LEU A 207 1.05 10.77 25.06
CA LEU A 207 1.36 11.11 23.67
C LEU A 207 2.57 12.04 23.53
N GLU A 208 2.77 12.94 24.50
CA GLU A 208 3.91 13.86 24.53
C GLU A 208 5.24 13.10 24.58
N LYS A 209 5.32 12.06 25.44
CA LYS A 209 6.52 11.22 25.54
C LYS A 209 6.78 10.38 24.30
N GLU A 210 5.71 9.96 23.62
CA GLU A 210 5.84 9.23 22.35
C GLU A 210 6.38 10.14 21.25
N GLN A 211 5.97 11.40 21.25
CA GLN A 211 6.49 12.41 20.32
C GLN A 211 7.97 12.68 20.57
N GLU A 212 8.37 12.91 21.83
CA GLU A 212 9.77 13.07 22.20
C GLU A 212 10.63 11.87 21.80
N GLN A 213 10.12 10.66 21.99
CA GLN A 213 10.81 9.45 21.58
C GLN A 213 11.05 9.41 20.06
N ILE A 214 10.05 9.74 19.25
CA ILE A 214 10.21 9.80 17.78
C ILE A 214 11.23 10.85 17.37
N GLU A 215 11.22 12.01 18.00
CA GLU A 215 12.19 13.06 17.73
C GLU A 215 13.61 12.63 18.09
N GLN A 216 13.77 11.92 19.22
CA GLN A 216 15.04 11.31 19.62
C GLN A 216 15.47 10.19 18.65
N GLU A 217 14.54 9.31 18.24
CA GLU A 217 14.83 8.23 17.27
C GLU A 217 15.18 8.81 15.88
N ARG A 218 14.54 9.90 15.47
CA ARG A 218 14.89 10.63 14.23
C ARG A 218 16.25 11.29 14.34
N ALA A 219 16.57 11.86 15.49
CA ALA A 219 17.88 12.45 15.76
C ALA A 219 18.98 11.36 15.83
N ALA A 220 18.62 10.17 16.30
CA ALA A 220 19.52 9.02 16.44
C ALA A 220 19.61 8.13 15.17
N ASN A 221 18.73 8.33 14.17
CA ASN A 221 18.70 7.53 12.94
C ASN A 221 19.00 8.40 11.69
N PRO A 222 20.25 8.64 11.43
CA PRO A 222 20.81 9.73 10.65
C PRO A 222 20.84 9.50 9.14
N HIS A 223 20.58 8.24 8.68
CA HIS A 223 20.64 7.90 7.25
C HIS A 223 19.42 8.32 6.43
N ALA A 224 18.34 8.78 7.07
CA ALA A 224 17.09 9.08 6.38
C ALA A 224 16.92 10.55 5.94
N VAL A 225 17.57 11.51 6.59
CA VAL A 225 17.41 12.93 6.29
C VAL A 225 18.75 13.54 5.86
N PRO A 226 18.86 14.01 4.60
CA PRO A 226 20.07 14.67 4.15
C PRO A 226 20.26 15.99 4.91
N LYS A 227 21.40 16.13 5.58
CA LYS A 227 21.80 17.37 6.24
C LYS A 227 22.56 18.25 5.26
N ARG A 228 22.17 19.50 5.17
CA ARG A 228 22.83 20.53 4.37
C ARG A 228 23.52 21.51 5.29
N MET A 229 24.75 21.88 4.93
CA MET A 229 25.55 22.81 5.70
C MET A 229 26.58 23.47 4.80
N THR A 230 26.93 24.70 5.14
CA THR A 230 28.09 25.39 4.56
C THR A 230 29.27 25.23 5.51
N ILE A 231 30.41 24.79 4.99
CA ILE A 231 31.64 24.54 5.76
C ILE A 231 32.78 25.30 5.09
N GLU A 232 33.60 25.94 5.90
CA GLU A 232 34.84 26.58 5.48
C GLU A 232 36.01 25.60 5.68
N ALA A 233 36.82 25.38 4.67
CA ALA A 233 38.00 24.49 4.74
C ALA A 233 39.12 25.16 5.55
N LYS A 234 39.28 24.75 6.80
CA LYS A 234 40.34 25.26 7.69
C LYS A 234 41.47 24.24 7.94
N ASN A 235 41.26 23.00 7.55
CA ASN A 235 42.28 21.98 7.71
C ASN A 235 43.33 22.07 6.59
N THR A 236 44.54 22.42 6.96
CA THR A 236 45.65 22.55 6.04
C THR A 236 46.03 21.23 5.31
N ALA A 237 45.61 20.08 5.87
CA ALA A 237 45.82 18.77 5.21
C ALA A 237 44.93 18.59 3.96
N LEU A 238 43.96 19.48 3.73
CA LEU A 238 43.09 19.45 2.55
C LEU A 238 43.65 20.24 1.38
N ASP A 239 44.60 21.14 1.64
CA ASP A 239 45.15 22.04 0.62
C ASP A 239 45.75 21.28 -0.56
N GLY A 240 45.30 21.61 -1.76
CA GLY A 240 45.74 20.98 -2.98
C GLY A 240 45.21 19.55 -3.21
N ARG A 241 44.30 19.05 -2.36
CA ARG A 241 43.72 17.70 -2.55
C ARG A 241 42.40 17.74 -3.36
N THR A 242 42.21 16.67 -4.12
CA THR A 242 40.94 16.52 -4.86
C THR A 242 39.80 16.08 -3.97
N VAL A 243 38.56 16.41 -4.35
CA VAL A 243 37.36 15.98 -3.66
C VAL A 243 37.33 14.45 -3.47
N LEU A 244 37.80 13.68 -4.46
CA LEU A 244 37.86 12.23 -4.36
C LEU A 244 38.84 11.77 -3.28
N GLN A 245 40.02 12.41 -3.20
CA GLN A 245 41.01 12.11 -2.15
C GLN A 245 40.46 12.41 -0.76
N ILE A 246 39.79 13.55 -0.60
CA ILE A 246 39.16 13.95 0.67
C ILE A 246 38.10 12.93 1.10
N ARG A 247 37.23 12.51 0.18
CA ARG A 247 36.21 11.48 0.46
C ARG A 247 36.82 10.13 0.84
N THR A 248 37.85 9.72 0.14
CA THR A 248 38.57 8.45 0.40
C THR A 248 39.25 8.50 1.77
N PHE A 249 39.88 9.63 2.12
CA PHE A 249 40.57 9.82 3.39
C PHE A 249 39.58 9.82 4.58
N LEU A 250 38.45 10.49 4.40
CA LEU A 250 37.43 10.57 5.44
C LEU A 250 36.62 9.27 5.59
N GLY A 251 36.57 8.44 4.53
CA GLY A 251 35.78 7.21 4.51
C GLY A 251 34.28 7.44 4.61
N ARG A 252 33.81 8.65 4.28
CA ARG A 252 32.40 9.06 4.36
C ARG A 252 31.92 9.63 3.03
N ASP A 253 30.64 9.40 2.74
CA ASP A 253 30.02 9.92 1.52
C ASP A 253 29.35 11.27 1.76
N PHE A 254 29.70 12.25 0.94
CA PHE A 254 29.08 13.57 0.90
C PHE A 254 29.11 14.13 -0.52
N VAL A 255 28.23 15.08 -0.79
CA VAL A 255 28.15 15.79 -2.07
C VAL A 255 28.42 17.27 -1.82
N ILE A 256 29.43 17.82 -2.48
CA ILE A 256 29.64 19.26 -2.52
C ILE A 256 28.87 19.78 -3.73
N SER A 257 27.83 20.56 -3.48
CA SER A 257 26.98 21.09 -4.55
C SER A 257 27.45 22.45 -5.06
N ARG A 258 28.19 23.21 -4.25
CA ARG A 258 28.77 24.50 -4.58
C ARG A 258 30.11 24.66 -3.87
N LEU A 259 31.08 25.22 -4.56
CA LEU A 259 32.41 25.57 -4.05
C LEU A 259 32.67 27.04 -4.35
N LEU A 260 32.92 27.82 -3.32
CA LEU A 260 33.33 29.21 -3.41
C LEU A 260 34.85 29.26 -3.18
N HIS A 261 35.61 29.58 -4.22
CA HIS A 261 37.06 29.77 -4.21
C HIS A 261 37.37 31.14 -4.78
N ASP A 262 38.11 31.98 -4.05
CA ASP A 262 38.50 33.34 -4.45
C ASP A 262 37.37 34.20 -5.03
N GLY A 263 36.17 34.13 -4.42
CA GLY A 263 34.99 34.87 -4.87
C GLY A 263 34.27 34.27 -6.07
N HIS A 264 34.78 33.17 -6.65
CA HIS A 264 34.16 32.45 -7.77
C HIS A 264 33.41 31.19 -7.28
N ILE A 265 32.14 31.06 -7.67
CA ILE A 265 31.36 29.89 -7.35
C ILE A 265 31.42 28.90 -8.50
N SER A 266 31.78 27.66 -8.18
CA SER A 266 31.87 26.55 -9.13
C SER A 266 31.14 25.31 -8.60
N ILE A 267 30.88 24.35 -9.51
CA ILE A 267 30.37 23.02 -9.14
C ILE A 267 31.58 22.09 -9.14
N PRO A 268 32.00 21.61 -7.96
CA PRO A 268 33.14 20.72 -7.92
C PRO A 268 32.77 19.33 -8.43
N ASN A 269 33.68 18.73 -9.17
CA ASN A 269 33.66 17.33 -9.55
C ASN A 269 34.64 16.53 -8.65
N LYS A 270 34.80 15.24 -8.94
CA LYS A 270 35.70 14.36 -8.18
C LYS A 270 37.19 14.80 -8.23
N ASP A 271 37.56 15.47 -9.29
CA ASP A 271 38.96 15.90 -9.59
C ASP A 271 39.21 17.37 -9.21
N SER A 272 38.17 18.09 -8.77
CA SER A 272 38.29 19.49 -8.30
C SER A 272 39.16 19.54 -7.05
N ILE A 273 40.08 20.49 -7.04
CA ILE A 273 41.03 20.73 -5.95
C ILE A 273 40.36 21.66 -4.94
N ILE A 274 40.52 21.36 -3.67
CA ILE A 274 40.07 22.18 -2.55
C ILE A 274 41.27 22.87 -1.93
N HIS A 275 41.11 24.16 -1.61
CA HIS A 275 42.10 24.95 -0.93
C HIS A 275 41.64 25.38 0.46
N VAL A 276 42.59 25.77 1.28
CA VAL A 276 42.25 26.37 2.59
C VAL A 276 41.48 27.67 2.34
N ASP A 277 40.51 27.96 3.22
CA ASP A 277 39.55 29.05 3.16
C ASP A 277 38.43 28.91 2.09
N ASP A 278 38.43 27.81 1.30
CA ASP A 278 37.30 27.50 0.44
C ASP A 278 36.02 27.28 1.25
N ARG A 279 34.91 27.80 0.74
CA ARG A 279 33.61 27.58 1.34
C ARG A 279 32.78 26.63 0.49
N MET A 280 32.28 25.59 1.12
CA MET A 280 31.60 24.47 0.44
C MET A 280 30.19 24.29 0.94
N PHE A 281 29.22 24.22 0.03
CA PHE A 281 27.86 23.80 0.38
C PHE A 281 27.76 22.29 0.25
N ILE A 282 27.72 21.59 1.40
CA ILE A 282 27.80 20.15 1.51
C ILE A 282 26.44 19.56 1.88
N THR A 283 26.08 18.46 1.22
CA THR A 283 24.98 17.60 1.57
C THR A 283 25.51 16.21 1.93
N CYS A 284 25.19 15.71 3.11
CA CYS A 284 25.64 14.42 3.63
C CYS A 284 24.53 13.75 4.46
N ALA A 285 24.76 12.50 4.87
CA ALA A 285 23.95 11.88 5.90
C ALA A 285 24.15 12.60 7.25
N GLN A 286 23.15 12.59 8.09
CA GLN A 286 23.19 13.31 9.38
C GLN A 286 24.36 12.86 10.26
N ASP A 287 24.65 11.53 10.32
CA ASP A 287 25.74 10.94 11.11
C ASP A 287 27.11 11.34 10.65
N ASP A 288 27.25 11.59 9.36
CA ASP A 288 28.52 11.94 8.77
C ASP A 288 28.86 13.43 9.00
N ALA A 289 27.85 14.23 9.34
CA ALA A 289 27.97 15.68 9.45
C ALA A 289 29.03 16.14 10.47
N GLU A 290 29.06 15.51 11.66
CA GLU A 290 30.04 15.88 12.70
C GLU A 290 31.45 15.47 12.32
N ALA A 291 31.63 14.30 11.74
CA ALA A 291 32.92 13.83 11.24
C ALA A 291 33.44 14.74 10.08
N ILE A 292 32.53 15.14 9.18
CA ILE A 292 32.85 16.06 8.07
C ILE A 292 33.26 17.44 8.62
N ILE A 293 32.52 17.98 9.59
CA ILE A 293 32.86 19.28 10.23
C ILE A 293 34.21 19.18 10.95
N ALA A 294 34.42 18.13 11.74
CA ALA A 294 35.67 17.95 12.48
C ALA A 294 36.89 17.81 11.57
N PHE A 295 36.72 17.23 10.38
CA PHE A 295 37.82 17.00 9.44
C PHE A 295 38.05 18.16 8.47
N ILE A 296 36.99 18.77 7.94
CA ILE A 296 37.09 19.84 6.93
C ILE A 296 37.29 21.21 7.59
N GLY A 297 36.42 21.51 8.58
CA GLY A 297 36.47 22.81 9.27
C GLY A 297 35.10 23.24 9.79
N PRO A 298 35.00 24.42 10.40
CA PRO A 298 33.79 24.90 11.04
C PRO A 298 32.68 25.24 10.04
N LYS A 299 31.45 25.19 10.52
CA LYS A 299 30.33 25.76 9.79
C LYS A 299 30.47 27.25 9.65
N CYS A 300 30.11 27.76 8.50
CA CYS A 300 30.03 29.20 8.22
C CYS A 300 28.67 29.55 7.62
N GLU A 301 28.26 30.79 7.74
CA GLU A 301 27.11 31.31 7.03
C GLU A 301 27.57 32.01 5.77
N VAL A 302 27.05 31.57 4.63
CA VAL A 302 27.26 32.21 3.33
C VAL A 302 25.90 32.41 2.73
N GLU A 303 25.56 33.63 2.39
CA GLU A 303 24.39 33.92 1.56
C GLU A 303 24.72 33.51 0.14
N TRP A 304 24.20 32.30 -0.23
CA TRP A 304 24.29 31.77 -1.59
C TRP A 304 23.22 32.44 -2.45
N GLU A 305 23.26 33.79 -2.59
CA GLU A 305 22.24 34.53 -3.31
C GLU A 305 22.17 34.20 -4.80
N GLU A 306 20.96 34.27 -5.36
CA GLU A 306 20.60 33.77 -6.69
C GLU A 306 21.07 34.65 -7.86
N GLN A 307 21.62 35.83 -7.62
CA GLN A 307 21.71 36.88 -8.66
C GLN A 307 22.89 36.79 -9.65
N ASP A 308 23.94 35.97 -9.36
CA ASP A 308 25.09 35.85 -10.28
C ASP A 308 25.64 34.42 -10.42
N LEU A 309 24.83 33.40 -10.19
CA LEU A 309 25.30 32.04 -10.21
C LEU A 309 24.99 31.33 -11.53
N PRO A 310 25.99 30.84 -12.26
CA PRO A 310 25.78 29.95 -13.42
C PRO A 310 25.25 28.57 -12.99
N VAL A 311 24.72 28.45 -11.76
CA VAL A 311 24.32 27.20 -11.13
C VAL A 311 22.86 27.24 -10.73
N VAL A 312 22.08 26.43 -11.39
CA VAL A 312 20.65 26.27 -11.07
C VAL A 312 20.39 24.97 -10.31
N SER A 313 19.35 24.97 -9.49
CA SER A 313 18.83 23.77 -8.84
C SER A 313 17.42 23.50 -9.37
N LYS A 314 17.23 22.39 -10.06
CA LYS A 314 15.92 22.01 -10.61
C LYS A 314 15.48 20.64 -10.07
N ASP A 315 14.19 20.53 -9.79
CA ASP A 315 13.54 19.24 -9.54
C ASP A 315 13.32 18.55 -10.89
N VAL A 316 13.95 17.41 -11.10
CA VAL A 316 13.87 16.63 -12.34
C VAL A 316 13.11 15.34 -12.06
N LEU A 317 12.03 15.10 -12.80
CA LEU A 317 11.22 13.90 -12.68
C LEU A 317 11.76 12.79 -13.58
N ILE A 318 12.02 11.61 -13.02
CA ILE A 318 12.45 10.45 -13.80
C ILE A 318 11.22 9.84 -14.48
N THR A 319 11.15 10.01 -15.80
CA THR A 319 10.03 9.49 -16.61
C THR A 319 10.51 8.54 -17.72
N GLN A 320 11.81 8.44 -17.92
CA GLN A 320 12.39 7.57 -18.94
C GLN A 320 12.50 6.13 -18.43
N PRO A 321 11.83 5.15 -19.08
CA PRO A 321 11.83 3.75 -18.63
C PRO A 321 13.23 3.12 -18.57
N SER A 322 14.14 3.56 -19.43
CA SER A 322 15.53 3.08 -19.46
C SER A 322 16.36 3.43 -18.22
N MET A 323 15.89 4.38 -17.41
CA MET A 323 16.52 4.78 -16.14
C MET A 323 16.07 3.94 -14.95
N ASN A 324 14.96 3.22 -15.10
CA ASN A 324 14.41 2.41 -14.03
C ASN A 324 15.36 1.28 -13.62
N GLY A 325 15.74 1.24 -12.35
CA GLY A 325 16.63 0.22 -11.79
C GLY A 325 18.13 0.51 -11.92
N LYS A 326 18.55 1.52 -12.68
CA LYS A 326 19.94 1.98 -12.71
C LYS A 326 20.31 2.65 -11.39
N THR A 327 21.56 2.52 -10.96
CA THR A 327 22.07 3.22 -9.78
C THR A 327 22.55 4.63 -10.14
N PHE A 328 22.57 5.54 -9.17
CA PHE A 328 23.15 6.87 -9.36
C PHE A 328 24.66 6.78 -9.71
N GLY A 329 25.34 5.76 -9.18
CA GLY A 329 26.76 5.50 -9.50
C GLY A 329 27.02 5.14 -10.95
N GLU A 330 26.13 4.38 -11.60
CA GLU A 330 26.24 3.98 -13.01
C GLU A 330 26.16 5.15 -13.99
N LEU A 331 25.47 6.23 -13.63
CA LEU A 331 25.27 7.38 -14.53
C LEU A 331 26.34 8.45 -14.39
N HIS A 332 27.20 8.38 -13.38
CA HIS A 332 28.34 9.28 -13.20
C HIS A 332 27.99 10.77 -13.37
N PHE A 333 26.89 11.25 -12.74
CA PHE A 333 26.33 12.58 -12.93
C PHE A 333 27.34 13.71 -12.84
N SER A 334 28.24 13.69 -11.84
CA SER A 334 29.21 14.78 -11.66
C SER A 334 30.35 14.73 -12.65
N SER A 335 30.85 13.53 -13.04
CA SER A 335 32.00 13.41 -13.93
C SER A 335 31.64 13.41 -15.42
N VAL A 336 30.47 12.93 -15.80
CA VAL A 336 30.02 12.84 -17.20
C VAL A 336 29.11 13.98 -17.59
N HIS A 337 28.21 14.38 -16.67
CA HIS A 337 27.19 15.37 -16.98
C HIS A 337 27.42 16.74 -16.34
N GLY A 338 28.43 16.88 -15.48
CA GLY A 338 28.77 18.15 -14.82
C GLY A 338 27.72 18.66 -13.84
N VAL A 339 26.88 17.74 -13.29
CA VAL A 339 25.83 18.09 -12.33
C VAL A 339 25.91 17.21 -11.10
N ASN A 340 25.43 17.71 -9.98
CA ASN A 340 25.32 16.94 -8.75
C ASN A 340 23.87 16.67 -8.39
N VAL A 341 23.56 15.40 -8.07
CA VAL A 341 22.25 15.02 -7.53
C VAL A 341 22.35 15.02 -6.00
N THR A 342 21.56 15.89 -5.35
CA THR A 342 21.69 16.11 -3.90
C THR A 342 20.69 15.29 -3.09
N ARG A 343 19.51 15.01 -3.65
CA ARG A 343 18.46 14.24 -2.98
C ARG A 343 17.48 13.63 -3.98
N VAL A 344 16.78 12.61 -3.52
CA VAL A 344 15.73 11.92 -4.26
C VAL A 344 14.44 12.03 -3.45
N ARG A 345 13.35 12.44 -4.07
CA ARG A 345 12.01 12.38 -3.47
C ARG A 345 11.26 11.21 -4.07
N ARG A 346 10.95 10.24 -3.25
CA ARG A 346 10.19 9.03 -3.62
C ARG A 346 8.98 8.89 -2.70
N ASN A 347 7.77 8.88 -3.26
CA ASN A 347 6.53 8.74 -2.49
C ASN A 347 6.43 9.70 -1.27
N GLY A 348 6.85 10.95 -1.44
CA GLY A 348 6.85 11.96 -0.39
C GLY A 348 8.05 11.92 0.58
N MET A 349 8.88 10.88 0.54
CA MET A 349 10.09 10.78 1.37
C MET A 349 11.30 11.39 0.67
N ASN A 350 12.14 12.11 1.44
CA ASN A 350 13.42 12.59 0.97
C ASN A 350 14.51 11.56 1.29
N LEU A 351 15.16 11.07 0.26
CA LEU A 351 16.27 10.12 0.36
C LEU A 351 17.56 10.84 -0.02
N TYR A 352 18.67 10.46 0.61
CA TYR A 352 20.00 10.85 0.14
C TYR A 352 20.32 10.15 -1.19
N ALA A 353 20.88 10.88 -2.14
CA ALA A 353 21.26 10.34 -3.46
C ALA A 353 22.57 9.54 -3.36
N ASP A 354 22.54 8.42 -2.64
CA ASP A 354 23.66 7.49 -2.54
C ASP A 354 23.97 6.84 -3.90
N ARG A 355 25.24 6.52 -4.15
CA ARG A 355 25.71 5.86 -5.37
C ARG A 355 25.00 4.54 -5.67
N ASN A 356 24.67 3.78 -4.61
CA ASN A 356 24.01 2.49 -4.72
C ASN A 356 22.48 2.59 -4.79
N LEU A 357 21.92 3.78 -4.55
CA LEU A 357 20.48 3.98 -4.63
C LEU A 357 20.01 3.76 -6.06
N ARG A 358 19.04 2.88 -6.24
CA ARG A 358 18.44 2.60 -7.54
C ARG A 358 17.34 3.59 -7.84
N MET A 359 17.43 4.19 -9.03
CA MET A 359 16.40 5.09 -9.54
C MET A 359 15.13 4.33 -9.89
N GLN A 360 14.00 4.96 -9.67
CA GLN A 360 12.70 4.45 -10.09
C GLN A 360 11.99 5.52 -10.92
N VAL A 361 11.24 5.06 -11.92
CA VAL A 361 10.34 5.97 -12.65
C VAL A 361 9.34 6.55 -11.65
N GLY A 362 9.14 7.88 -11.70
CA GLY A 362 8.34 8.60 -10.71
C GLY A 362 9.16 9.26 -9.58
N ASP A 363 10.43 8.92 -9.42
CA ASP A 363 11.30 9.65 -8.51
C ASP A 363 11.51 11.11 -8.99
N LYS A 364 11.49 12.05 -8.04
CA LYS A 364 11.95 13.41 -8.29
C LYS A 364 13.35 13.56 -7.72
N ILE A 365 14.31 13.87 -8.56
CA ILE A 365 15.69 14.12 -8.17
C ILE A 365 15.97 15.62 -8.18
N VAL A 366 16.69 16.11 -7.18
CA VAL A 366 17.17 17.50 -7.14
C VAL A 366 18.55 17.55 -7.77
N VAL A 367 18.61 18.14 -8.94
CA VAL A 367 19.83 18.27 -9.74
C VAL A 367 20.36 19.69 -9.64
N VAL A 368 21.64 19.83 -9.35
CA VAL A 368 22.33 21.12 -9.21
C VAL A 368 23.47 21.17 -10.22
N GLY A 369 23.50 22.21 -11.04
CA GLY A 369 24.48 22.34 -12.09
C GLY A 369 24.31 23.59 -12.95
N PRO A 370 25.19 23.82 -13.96
CA PRO A 370 24.95 24.79 -15.00
C PRO A 370 23.62 24.51 -15.68
N GLU A 371 22.89 25.56 -16.06
CA GLU A 371 21.52 25.42 -16.57
C GLU A 371 21.45 24.47 -17.77
N ASP A 372 22.36 24.61 -18.72
CA ASP A 372 22.45 23.75 -19.90
C ASP A 372 22.73 22.29 -19.55
N ALA A 373 23.56 22.03 -18.52
CA ALA A 373 23.86 20.68 -18.04
C ALA A 373 22.66 20.06 -17.31
N VAL A 374 21.98 20.86 -16.49
CA VAL A 374 20.75 20.43 -15.81
C VAL A 374 19.66 20.11 -16.83
N ASP A 375 19.51 20.92 -17.88
CA ASP A 375 18.52 20.68 -18.94
C ASP A 375 18.85 19.44 -19.77
N ARG A 376 20.14 19.18 -20.06
CA ARG A 376 20.55 17.90 -20.69
C ARG A 376 20.18 16.70 -19.82
N VAL A 377 20.46 16.77 -18.51
CA VAL A 377 20.09 15.70 -17.58
C VAL A 377 18.57 15.58 -17.46
N ALA A 378 17.83 16.67 -17.42
CA ALA A 378 16.38 16.66 -17.42
C ALA A 378 15.82 15.96 -18.68
N ALA A 379 16.36 16.27 -19.86
CA ALA A 379 15.99 15.60 -21.11
C ALA A 379 16.33 14.09 -21.07
N MET A 380 17.50 13.72 -20.54
CA MET A 380 17.92 12.32 -20.38
C MET A 380 17.01 11.55 -19.41
N MET A 381 16.57 12.20 -18.31
CA MET A 381 15.63 11.61 -17.36
C MET A 381 14.18 11.59 -17.89
N GLY A 382 13.93 12.34 -18.94
CA GLY A 382 12.63 12.49 -19.59
C GLY A 382 11.83 13.67 -19.06
N ASN A 383 11.94 14.03 -17.80
CA ASN A 383 11.36 15.19 -17.09
C ASN A 383 10.01 15.71 -17.65
N SER A 384 9.14 14.82 -18.08
CA SER A 384 7.89 15.13 -18.73
C SER A 384 6.72 14.55 -17.96
N VAL A 385 6.01 15.41 -17.22
CA VAL A 385 4.75 15.02 -16.58
C VAL A 385 3.80 14.43 -17.61
N LYS A 386 3.74 15.00 -18.81
CA LYS A 386 2.89 14.50 -19.91
C LYS A 386 3.23 13.07 -20.35
N LYS A 387 4.48 12.62 -20.26
CA LYS A 387 4.82 11.21 -20.56
C LYS A 387 4.33 10.25 -19.50
N LEU A 388 4.15 10.70 -18.26
CA LEU A 388 3.54 9.93 -17.18
C LEU A 388 2.01 9.94 -17.26
N ASP A 389 1.42 10.90 -17.95
CA ASP A 389 -0.04 11.01 -18.13
C ASP A 389 -0.59 9.95 -19.10
N HIS A 390 0.27 9.28 -19.87
CA HIS A 390 -0.14 8.18 -20.74
C HIS A 390 0.08 6.82 -20.01
N PRO A 391 -0.97 6.23 -19.40
CA PRO A 391 -0.83 4.92 -18.75
C PRO A 391 -0.52 3.85 -19.79
N ASN A 392 0.42 2.97 -19.48
CA ASN A 392 0.73 1.84 -20.35
C ASN A 392 -0.29 0.71 -20.14
N LEU A 393 -1.43 0.82 -20.80
CA LEU A 393 -2.51 -0.17 -20.74
C LEU A 393 -2.04 -1.56 -21.20
N SER A 394 -1.15 -1.62 -22.20
CA SER A 394 -0.63 -2.90 -22.70
C SER A 394 0.04 -3.72 -21.60
N THR A 395 0.86 -3.10 -20.76
CA THR A 395 1.52 -3.80 -19.63
C THR A 395 0.50 -4.31 -18.61
N ILE A 396 -0.56 -3.52 -18.34
CA ILE A 396 -1.62 -3.92 -17.42
C ILE A 396 -2.35 -5.16 -17.95
N PHE A 397 -2.82 -5.12 -19.20
CA PHE A 397 -3.59 -6.22 -19.77
C PHE A 397 -2.75 -7.48 -20.02
N VAL A 398 -1.49 -7.34 -20.47
CA VAL A 398 -0.55 -8.48 -20.57
C VAL A 398 -0.33 -9.11 -19.19
N GLY A 399 -0.15 -8.29 -18.16
CA GLY A 399 0.00 -8.78 -16.79
C GLY A 399 -1.25 -9.49 -16.27
N ILE A 400 -2.45 -9.00 -16.60
CA ILE A 400 -3.72 -9.67 -16.26
C ILE A 400 -3.81 -11.02 -16.98
N VAL A 401 -3.49 -11.08 -18.28
CA VAL A 401 -3.50 -12.35 -19.05
C VAL A 401 -2.55 -13.37 -18.42
N VAL A 402 -1.30 -12.98 -18.15
CA VAL A 402 -0.33 -13.85 -17.49
C VAL A 402 -0.81 -14.26 -16.10
N GLY A 403 -1.41 -13.32 -15.36
CA GLY A 403 -1.98 -13.56 -14.04
C GLY A 403 -3.11 -14.59 -14.05
N LEU A 404 -4.02 -14.49 -15.01
CA LEU A 404 -5.12 -15.45 -15.17
C LEU A 404 -4.62 -16.84 -15.57
N ILE A 405 -3.66 -16.92 -16.47
CA ILE A 405 -3.02 -18.20 -16.84
C ILE A 405 -2.36 -18.82 -15.60
N PHE A 406 -1.56 -18.04 -14.86
CA PHE A 406 -0.89 -18.49 -13.64
C PHE A 406 -1.90 -18.91 -12.56
N GLY A 407 -2.96 -18.12 -12.35
CA GLY A 407 -4.02 -18.42 -11.39
C GLY A 407 -4.84 -19.67 -11.71
N SER A 408 -4.92 -20.03 -12.99
CA SER A 408 -5.64 -21.22 -13.47
C SER A 408 -4.83 -22.52 -13.38
N LEU A 409 -3.53 -22.46 -13.06
CA LEU A 409 -2.68 -23.63 -12.91
C LEU A 409 -3.18 -24.51 -11.76
N PRO A 410 -3.48 -25.81 -12.02
CA PRO A 410 -3.88 -26.73 -10.97
C PRO A 410 -2.66 -27.14 -10.13
N ILE A 411 -2.70 -26.87 -8.82
CA ILE A 411 -1.67 -27.23 -7.86
C ILE A 411 -2.17 -28.42 -7.06
N ALA A 412 -1.56 -29.60 -7.25
CA ALA A 412 -1.89 -30.76 -6.45
C ALA A 412 -1.26 -30.64 -5.06
N ILE A 413 -2.10 -30.62 -4.02
CA ILE A 413 -1.67 -30.61 -2.63
C ILE A 413 -1.95 -31.99 -2.04
N PRO A 414 -0.95 -32.69 -1.44
CA PRO A 414 -1.18 -33.97 -0.80
C PRO A 414 -2.27 -33.88 0.28
N GLY A 415 -3.27 -34.75 0.21
CA GLY A 415 -4.39 -34.78 1.16
C GLY A 415 -5.61 -33.96 0.76
N VAL A 416 -5.56 -33.21 -0.35
CA VAL A 416 -6.72 -32.49 -0.90
C VAL A 416 -7.25 -33.23 -2.13
N PRO A 417 -8.55 -33.60 -2.15
CA PRO A 417 -9.12 -34.41 -3.22
C PRO A 417 -9.09 -33.75 -4.61
N THR A 418 -9.14 -32.43 -4.65
CA THR A 418 -9.18 -31.63 -5.88
C THR A 418 -7.96 -30.72 -5.99
N PRO A 419 -7.38 -30.53 -7.19
CA PRO A 419 -6.28 -29.58 -7.36
C PRO A 419 -6.70 -28.17 -7.00
N VAL A 420 -5.94 -27.52 -6.13
CA VAL A 420 -6.15 -26.12 -5.70
C VAL A 420 -5.66 -25.18 -6.78
N LYS A 421 -6.44 -24.19 -7.14
CA LYS A 421 -6.07 -23.12 -8.07
C LYS A 421 -6.00 -21.79 -7.31
N LEU A 422 -5.06 -20.92 -7.68
CA LEU A 422 -5.00 -19.56 -7.11
C LEU A 422 -6.15 -18.66 -7.59
N GLY A 423 -6.79 -19.04 -8.69
CA GLY A 423 -7.97 -18.42 -9.24
C GLY A 423 -7.74 -17.05 -9.87
N ILE A 424 -8.87 -16.37 -10.19
CA ILE A 424 -8.88 -15.07 -10.87
C ILE A 424 -8.44 -13.92 -9.97
N ALA A 425 -8.38 -14.11 -8.65
CA ALA A 425 -7.88 -13.12 -7.70
C ALA A 425 -6.40 -13.34 -7.35
N GLY A 426 -6.02 -14.56 -6.94
CA GLY A 426 -4.68 -14.86 -6.45
C GLY A 426 -3.60 -14.80 -7.54
N GLY A 427 -3.89 -15.34 -8.72
CA GLY A 427 -2.95 -15.32 -9.85
C GLY A 427 -2.56 -13.90 -10.28
N PRO A 428 -3.52 -13.03 -10.65
CA PRO A 428 -3.25 -11.65 -11.01
C PRO A 428 -2.54 -10.85 -9.91
N LEU A 429 -2.86 -11.09 -8.63
CA LEU A 429 -2.18 -10.45 -7.52
C LEU A 429 -0.68 -10.75 -7.50
N ILE A 430 -0.32 -12.04 -7.56
CA ILE A 430 1.08 -12.48 -7.50
C ILE A 430 1.85 -11.94 -8.70
N VAL A 431 1.30 -12.08 -9.90
CA VAL A 431 1.93 -11.59 -11.12
C VAL A 431 2.10 -10.08 -11.09
N ALA A 432 1.11 -9.33 -10.60
CA ALA A 432 1.20 -7.88 -10.45
C ALA A 432 2.30 -7.46 -9.45
N ILE A 433 2.44 -8.16 -8.31
CA ILE A 433 3.53 -7.94 -7.35
C ILE A 433 4.90 -8.17 -8.02
N LEU A 434 5.04 -9.25 -8.79
CA LEU A 434 6.28 -9.57 -9.49
C LEU A 434 6.59 -8.55 -10.60
N ILE A 435 5.59 -8.13 -11.37
CA ILE A 435 5.76 -7.10 -12.41
C ILE A 435 6.09 -5.75 -11.76
N GLY A 436 5.44 -5.38 -10.67
CA GLY A 436 5.73 -4.15 -9.93
C GLY A 436 7.18 -4.08 -9.44
N ARG A 437 7.77 -5.22 -9.09
CA ARG A 437 9.16 -5.32 -8.60
C ARG A 437 10.19 -5.59 -9.70
N PHE A 438 9.91 -6.52 -10.60
CA PHE A 438 10.87 -7.06 -11.56
C PHE A 438 10.55 -6.73 -13.02
N GLY A 439 9.43 -6.05 -13.30
CA GLY A 439 8.98 -5.74 -14.65
C GLY A 439 10.00 -5.00 -15.49
N TYR A 440 10.86 -4.19 -14.86
CA TYR A 440 11.95 -3.49 -15.53
C TYR A 440 12.93 -4.43 -16.22
N LYS A 441 13.17 -5.65 -15.68
CA LYS A 441 14.05 -6.66 -16.29
C LYS A 441 13.48 -7.21 -17.61
N ALA A 442 12.15 -7.30 -17.69
CA ALA A 442 11.43 -7.73 -18.89
C ALA A 442 11.04 -6.57 -19.81
N LYS A 443 11.58 -5.34 -19.57
CA LYS A 443 11.19 -4.11 -20.28
C LYS A 443 9.69 -3.78 -20.18
N LEU A 444 8.98 -4.41 -19.24
CA LEU A 444 7.61 -4.08 -18.91
C LEU A 444 7.60 -2.83 -18.04
N VAL A 445 7.08 -1.75 -18.58
CA VAL A 445 6.92 -0.50 -17.82
C VAL A 445 5.64 -0.62 -16.99
N ALA A 446 5.79 -1.09 -15.76
CA ALA A 446 4.69 -1.21 -14.80
C ALA A 446 4.25 0.16 -14.23
N TYR A 447 4.84 1.26 -14.70
CA TYR A 447 4.50 2.58 -14.21
C TYR A 447 3.16 3.03 -14.79
N THR A 448 2.18 3.12 -13.95
CA THR A 448 1.00 3.97 -14.11
C THR A 448 1.15 5.14 -13.15
N THR A 449 0.65 6.33 -13.53
CA THR A 449 0.56 7.42 -12.54
C THR A 449 -0.20 6.90 -11.33
N THR A 450 0.19 7.32 -10.13
CA THR A 450 -0.52 6.92 -8.90
C THR A 450 -2.02 7.19 -9.03
N SER A 451 -2.41 8.33 -9.62
CA SER A 451 -3.81 8.66 -9.88
C SER A 451 -4.51 7.67 -10.81
N ALA A 452 -3.86 7.27 -11.91
CA ALA A 452 -4.45 6.31 -12.86
C ALA A 452 -4.61 4.93 -12.22
N ASN A 453 -3.62 4.46 -11.47
CA ASN A 453 -3.71 3.18 -10.76
C ASN A 453 -4.79 3.20 -9.67
N LEU A 454 -4.90 4.28 -8.90
CA LEU A 454 -5.96 4.47 -7.91
C LEU A 454 -7.34 4.51 -8.57
N MET A 455 -7.49 5.22 -9.70
CA MET A 455 -8.75 5.28 -10.43
C MET A 455 -9.18 3.91 -10.95
N LEU A 456 -8.28 3.16 -11.59
CA LEU A 456 -8.56 1.80 -12.06
C LEU A 456 -8.91 0.86 -10.90
N ARG A 457 -8.19 0.96 -9.79
CA ARG A 457 -8.46 0.20 -8.58
C ARG A 457 -9.85 0.50 -8.03
N GLU A 458 -10.24 1.77 -7.96
CA GLU A 458 -11.56 2.17 -7.45
C GLU A 458 -12.69 1.76 -8.39
N ILE A 459 -12.51 1.86 -9.70
CA ILE A 459 -13.47 1.35 -10.69
C ILE A 459 -13.66 -0.15 -10.51
N GLY A 460 -12.57 -0.92 -10.44
CA GLY A 460 -12.63 -2.36 -10.21
C GLY A 460 -13.33 -2.70 -8.90
N LEU A 461 -12.98 -2.02 -7.81
CA LEU A 461 -13.57 -2.19 -6.49
C LEU A 461 -15.07 -1.89 -6.48
N THR A 462 -15.49 -0.77 -7.08
CA THR A 462 -16.92 -0.37 -7.10
C THR A 462 -17.76 -1.33 -7.93
N LEU A 463 -17.26 -1.80 -9.08
CA LEU A 463 -17.94 -2.81 -9.89
C LEU A 463 -18.10 -4.12 -9.11
N PHE A 464 -17.03 -4.57 -8.45
CA PHE A 464 -17.06 -5.77 -7.61
C PHE A 464 -18.08 -5.64 -6.46
N LEU A 465 -18.00 -4.56 -5.68
CA LEU A 465 -18.87 -4.34 -4.52
C LEU A 465 -20.34 -4.16 -4.91
N ALA A 466 -20.63 -3.46 -6.01
CA ALA A 466 -21.99 -3.31 -6.51
C ALA A 466 -22.58 -4.67 -6.91
N SER A 467 -21.84 -5.49 -7.66
CA SER A 467 -22.27 -6.83 -8.08
C SER A 467 -22.57 -7.72 -6.87
N VAL A 468 -21.60 -7.79 -5.96
CA VAL A 468 -21.70 -8.62 -4.74
C VAL A 468 -22.86 -8.14 -3.85
N GLY A 469 -23.01 -6.81 -3.70
CA GLY A 469 -24.10 -6.23 -2.95
C GLY A 469 -25.48 -6.56 -3.53
N ILE A 470 -25.66 -6.37 -4.84
CA ILE A 470 -26.94 -6.68 -5.51
C ILE A 470 -27.29 -8.16 -5.36
N LYS A 471 -26.34 -9.07 -5.56
CA LYS A 471 -26.56 -10.51 -5.37
C LYS A 471 -26.90 -10.86 -3.91
N ALA A 472 -26.18 -10.30 -2.96
CA ALA A 472 -26.38 -10.54 -1.54
C ALA A 472 -27.70 -9.96 -1.01
N GLY A 473 -28.21 -8.90 -1.63
CA GLY A 473 -29.39 -8.17 -1.16
C GLY A 473 -30.65 -9.01 -1.07
N ALA A 474 -30.81 -10.01 -1.93
CA ALA A 474 -31.95 -10.91 -1.90
C ALA A 474 -32.06 -11.72 -0.58
N THR A 475 -30.91 -12.12 -0.03
CA THR A 475 -30.82 -13.00 1.16
C THR A 475 -30.38 -12.27 2.44
N PHE A 476 -29.88 -11.03 2.31
CA PHE A 476 -29.26 -10.32 3.43
C PHE A 476 -30.19 -10.15 4.64
N TRP A 477 -31.45 -9.71 4.39
CA TRP A 477 -32.41 -9.49 5.46
C TRP A 477 -32.76 -10.78 6.20
N ASP A 478 -32.95 -11.88 5.44
CA ASP A 478 -33.18 -13.19 6.02
C ASP A 478 -31.98 -13.67 6.84
N THR A 479 -30.78 -13.48 6.34
CA THR A 479 -29.53 -13.80 7.06
C THR A 479 -29.43 -13.03 8.37
N VAL A 480 -29.75 -11.72 8.38
CA VAL A 480 -29.60 -10.88 9.58
C VAL A 480 -30.65 -11.24 10.63
N VAL A 481 -31.92 -11.45 10.21
CA VAL A 481 -33.05 -11.61 11.12
C VAL A 481 -33.26 -13.07 11.56
N ASN A 482 -33.20 -14.01 10.59
CA ASN A 482 -33.60 -15.41 10.80
C ASN A 482 -32.42 -16.37 10.97
N GLN A 483 -31.26 -16.06 10.39
CA GLN A 483 -30.06 -16.93 10.41
C GLN A 483 -29.00 -16.48 11.41
N GLY A 484 -29.34 -15.65 12.39
CA GLY A 484 -28.43 -15.25 13.46
C GLY A 484 -27.34 -14.23 13.04
N GLY A 485 -27.63 -13.36 12.07
CA GLY A 485 -26.70 -12.33 11.58
C GLY A 485 -26.16 -11.41 12.67
N LEU A 486 -26.90 -11.21 13.77
CA LEU A 486 -26.40 -10.49 14.94
C LEU A 486 -25.18 -11.19 15.58
N ASN A 487 -25.13 -12.52 15.52
CA ASN A 487 -23.97 -13.26 16.00
C ASN A 487 -22.74 -12.93 15.15
N TYR A 488 -22.87 -12.79 13.83
CA TYR A 488 -21.78 -12.39 12.95
C TYR A 488 -21.20 -11.02 13.29
N VAL A 489 -22.04 -10.09 13.74
CA VAL A 489 -21.61 -8.75 14.18
C VAL A 489 -20.69 -8.86 15.41
N TRP A 490 -21.10 -9.60 16.45
CA TRP A 490 -20.32 -9.77 17.67
C TRP A 490 -19.07 -10.62 17.47
N LEU A 491 -19.18 -11.71 16.71
CA LEU A 491 -18.05 -12.56 16.39
C LEU A 491 -17.01 -11.79 15.55
N GLY A 492 -17.47 -10.97 14.60
CA GLY A 492 -16.61 -10.07 13.86
C GLY A 492 -15.88 -9.10 14.77
N PHE A 493 -16.57 -8.49 15.73
CA PHE A 493 -15.95 -7.57 16.70
C PHE A 493 -14.88 -8.27 17.55
N ILE A 494 -15.13 -9.50 18.02
CA ILE A 494 -14.17 -10.30 18.78
C ILE A 494 -12.94 -10.61 17.89
N ILE A 495 -13.15 -11.05 16.64
CA ILE A 495 -12.09 -11.33 15.67
C ILE A 495 -11.23 -10.09 15.44
N THR A 496 -11.83 -8.89 15.43
CA THR A 496 -11.09 -7.63 15.25
C THR A 496 -10.28 -7.28 16.49
N VAL A 497 -10.92 -7.20 17.64
CA VAL A 497 -10.38 -6.55 18.85
C VAL A 497 -9.35 -7.42 19.55
N VAL A 498 -9.62 -8.71 19.73
CA VAL A 498 -8.80 -9.59 20.57
C VAL A 498 -7.37 -9.72 20.05
N PRO A 499 -7.12 -10.03 18.76
CA PRO A 499 -5.76 -10.11 18.22
C PRO A 499 -5.00 -8.77 18.30
N ILE A 500 -5.69 -7.66 18.07
CA ILE A 500 -5.09 -6.32 18.16
C ILE A 500 -4.63 -6.03 19.60
N LEU A 501 -5.48 -6.31 20.59
CA LEU A 501 -5.13 -6.09 21.99
C LEU A 501 -3.98 -6.99 22.46
N ILE A 502 -3.97 -8.26 22.06
CA ILE A 502 -2.90 -9.22 22.43
C ILE A 502 -1.57 -8.75 21.82
N VAL A 503 -1.51 -8.65 20.49
CA VAL A 503 -0.26 -8.32 19.80
C VAL A 503 0.16 -6.89 20.08
N GLY A 504 -0.78 -5.94 20.16
CA GLY A 504 -0.50 -4.56 20.50
C GLY A 504 0.11 -4.39 21.90
N THR A 505 -0.39 -5.13 22.88
CA THR A 505 0.17 -5.13 24.24
C THR A 505 1.57 -5.75 24.27
N VAL A 506 1.79 -6.86 23.57
CA VAL A 506 3.11 -7.48 23.39
C VAL A 506 4.08 -6.54 22.71
N ALA A 507 3.66 -5.93 21.60
CA ALA A 507 4.46 -4.97 20.84
C ALA A 507 4.89 -3.78 21.72
N ARG A 508 3.98 -3.28 22.58
CA ARG A 508 4.26 -2.14 23.44
C ARG A 508 5.09 -2.52 24.67
N LYS A 509 4.71 -3.56 25.43
CA LYS A 509 5.34 -3.89 26.70
C LYS A 509 6.66 -4.64 26.55
N ILE A 510 6.75 -5.55 25.57
CA ILE A 510 7.94 -6.40 25.38
C ILE A 510 8.91 -5.75 24.40
N TYR A 511 8.40 -5.34 23.23
CA TYR A 511 9.26 -4.80 22.17
C TYR A 511 9.42 -3.28 22.20
N LYS A 512 8.70 -2.58 23.10
CA LYS A 512 8.76 -1.12 23.32
C LYS A 512 8.52 -0.31 22.03
N VAL A 513 7.70 -0.83 21.13
CA VAL A 513 7.35 -0.14 19.88
C VAL A 513 6.67 1.20 20.22
N ASN A 514 7.10 2.28 19.58
CA ASN A 514 6.46 3.59 19.73
C ASN A 514 4.97 3.50 19.36
N TYR A 515 4.12 4.19 20.13
CA TYR A 515 2.67 4.07 19.97
C TYR A 515 2.18 4.55 18.61
N PHE A 516 2.75 5.60 18.05
CA PHE A 516 2.35 6.10 16.73
C PHE A 516 2.71 5.10 15.62
N THR A 517 3.89 4.48 15.71
CA THR A 517 4.27 3.37 14.81
C THR A 517 3.35 2.17 14.99
N LEU A 518 2.95 1.85 16.24
CA LEU A 518 2.02 0.77 16.55
C LEU A 518 0.62 1.03 15.96
N MET A 519 0.11 2.26 16.02
CA MET A 519 -1.14 2.64 15.36
C MET A 519 -1.08 2.36 13.85
N GLY A 520 0.04 2.70 13.21
CA GLY A 520 0.29 2.40 11.80
C GLY A 520 0.37 0.90 11.52
N LEU A 521 1.06 0.14 12.37
CA LEU A 521 1.11 -1.32 12.29
C LEU A 521 -0.28 -1.95 12.37
N ILE A 522 -1.11 -1.52 13.31
CA ILE A 522 -2.49 -2.01 13.47
C ILE A 522 -3.30 -1.71 12.21
N ALA A 523 -3.35 -0.45 11.77
CA ALA A 523 -4.07 -0.05 10.57
C ALA A 523 -3.58 -0.79 9.31
N GLY A 524 -2.26 -0.99 9.17
CA GLY A 524 -1.65 -1.73 8.06
C GLY A 524 -1.94 -3.24 8.13
N SER A 525 -1.89 -3.82 9.32
CA SER A 525 -2.19 -5.24 9.50
C SER A 525 -3.66 -5.58 9.27
N THR A 526 -4.58 -4.65 9.53
CA THR A 526 -6.01 -4.78 9.24
C THR A 526 -6.42 -4.23 7.88
N THR A 527 -5.46 -3.68 7.13
CA THR A 527 -5.68 -3.09 5.80
C THR A 527 -6.72 -1.96 5.79
N ASP A 528 -6.80 -1.20 6.90
CA ASP A 528 -7.84 -0.21 7.17
C ASP A 528 -7.39 1.25 6.99
N PRO A 529 -7.74 1.92 5.86
CA PRO A 529 -7.43 3.33 5.65
C PRO A 529 -8.10 4.29 6.64
N PRO A 530 -9.35 4.09 7.11
CA PRO A 530 -9.94 4.88 8.18
C PRO A 530 -9.13 4.88 9.46
N ALA A 531 -8.63 3.72 9.90
CA ALA A 531 -7.76 3.64 11.08
C ALA A 531 -6.43 4.35 10.87
N LEU A 532 -5.86 4.31 9.65
CA LEU A 532 -4.67 5.08 9.33
C LEU A 532 -4.94 6.59 9.38
N ALA A 533 -6.08 7.05 8.85
CA ALA A 533 -6.45 8.46 8.91
C ALA A 533 -6.58 8.94 10.36
N PHE A 534 -7.24 8.15 11.23
CA PHE A 534 -7.31 8.40 12.66
C PHE A 534 -5.91 8.42 13.31
N ALA A 535 -5.04 7.48 12.96
CA ALA A 535 -3.68 7.40 13.48
C ALA A 535 -2.85 8.63 13.11
N ASN A 536 -2.88 9.07 11.84
CA ASN A 536 -2.17 10.26 11.36
C ASN A 536 -2.67 11.54 12.03
N GLN A 537 -3.99 11.67 12.21
CA GLN A 537 -4.59 12.81 12.90
C GLN A 537 -4.17 12.85 14.38
N THR A 538 -4.11 11.70 15.05
CA THR A 538 -3.72 11.58 16.46
C THR A 538 -2.23 11.86 16.66
N ALA A 539 -1.39 11.40 15.75
CA ALA A 539 0.06 11.52 15.85
C ALA A 539 0.58 12.91 15.46
N GLY A 540 -0.07 13.59 14.50
CA GLY A 540 0.42 14.85 13.93
C GLY A 540 1.78 14.73 13.20
N ASN A 541 2.23 13.49 12.92
CA ASN A 541 3.49 13.20 12.26
C ASN A 541 3.33 11.99 11.31
N ASP A 542 4.39 11.61 10.58
CA ASP A 542 4.36 10.54 9.57
C ASP A 542 4.64 9.12 10.10
N ALA A 543 4.89 8.95 11.41
CA ALA A 543 5.22 7.64 11.98
C ALA A 543 4.12 6.57 11.76
N PRO A 544 2.81 6.88 11.87
CA PRO A 544 1.78 5.90 11.53
C PRO A 544 1.80 5.51 10.05
N ALA A 545 2.01 6.48 9.15
CA ALA A 545 2.09 6.20 7.72
C ALA A 545 3.28 5.31 7.37
N VAL A 546 4.43 5.51 8.02
CA VAL A 546 5.62 4.65 7.88
C VAL A 546 5.33 3.24 8.42
N GLY A 547 4.76 3.12 9.62
CA GLY A 547 4.37 1.82 10.21
C GLY A 547 3.39 1.06 9.31
N TYR A 548 2.37 1.75 8.80
CA TYR A 548 1.40 1.20 7.84
C TYR A 548 2.07 0.68 6.57
N SER A 549 2.85 1.54 5.91
CA SER A 549 3.49 1.18 4.63
C SER A 549 4.50 0.03 4.76
N THR A 550 5.10 -0.14 5.93
CA THR A 550 6.02 -1.24 6.21
C THR A 550 5.33 -2.60 6.25
N VAL A 551 4.11 -2.69 6.82
CA VAL A 551 3.45 -3.98 7.02
C VAL A 551 2.35 -4.28 5.99
N TYR A 552 1.72 -3.26 5.44
CA TYR A 552 0.59 -3.37 4.51
C TYR A 552 0.84 -4.31 3.30
N PRO A 553 2.01 -4.28 2.63
CA PRO A 553 2.25 -5.16 1.49
C PRO A 553 2.16 -6.64 1.83
N LEU A 554 2.82 -7.06 2.90
CA LEU A 554 2.84 -8.45 3.33
C LEU A 554 1.48 -8.89 3.89
N THR A 555 0.85 -8.04 4.70
CA THR A 555 -0.45 -8.36 5.30
C THR A 555 -1.56 -8.43 4.28
N MET A 556 -1.58 -7.54 3.30
CA MET A 556 -2.55 -7.58 2.21
C MET A 556 -2.46 -8.92 1.45
N PHE A 557 -1.24 -9.34 1.09
CA PHE A 557 -1.01 -10.62 0.43
C PHE A 557 -1.48 -11.81 1.29
N LEU A 558 -1.07 -11.83 2.56
CA LEU A 558 -1.43 -12.93 3.48
C LEU A 558 -2.93 -13.02 3.73
N ARG A 559 -3.62 -11.89 3.86
CA ARG A 559 -5.07 -11.87 4.11
C ARG A 559 -5.88 -12.37 2.91
N ILE A 560 -5.47 -12.02 1.69
CA ILE A 560 -6.08 -12.56 0.47
C ILE A 560 -5.86 -14.05 0.41
N LEU A 561 -4.60 -14.48 0.60
CA LEU A 561 -4.23 -15.89 0.53
C LEU A 561 -4.92 -16.72 1.62
N THR A 562 -4.93 -16.26 2.88
CA THR A 562 -5.56 -17.01 3.98
C THR A 562 -7.06 -17.13 3.82
N ALA A 563 -7.76 -16.06 3.40
CA ALA A 563 -9.20 -16.12 3.15
C ALA A 563 -9.55 -17.15 2.07
N GLN A 564 -8.78 -17.17 0.98
CA GLN A 564 -8.94 -18.13 -0.10
C GLN A 564 -8.61 -19.57 0.35
N LEU A 565 -7.49 -19.74 1.06
CA LEU A 565 -7.04 -21.08 1.49
C LEU A 565 -7.96 -21.71 2.52
N ILE A 566 -8.55 -20.94 3.44
CA ILE A 566 -9.52 -21.48 4.40
C ILE A 566 -10.68 -22.12 3.65
N VAL A 567 -11.22 -21.42 2.66
CA VAL A 567 -12.32 -21.97 1.84
C VAL A 567 -11.86 -23.17 1.04
N LEU A 568 -10.76 -23.07 0.30
CA LEU A 568 -10.28 -24.15 -0.58
C LEU A 568 -9.85 -25.40 0.17
N LEU A 569 -9.24 -25.28 1.35
CA LEU A 569 -8.70 -26.42 2.08
C LEU A 569 -9.69 -27.01 3.09
N LEU A 570 -10.43 -26.17 3.81
CA LEU A 570 -11.29 -26.63 4.89
C LEU A 570 -12.75 -26.86 4.44
N CYS A 571 -13.22 -26.15 3.42
CA CYS A 571 -14.58 -26.38 2.92
C CYS A 571 -14.65 -27.46 1.83
N SER A 572 -13.50 -27.95 1.32
CA SER A 572 -13.43 -29.01 0.32
C SER A 572 -13.23 -30.42 0.92
N ILE A 573 -12.98 -30.52 2.22
CA ILE A 573 -12.85 -31.77 2.97
C ILE A 573 -14.22 -32.14 3.52
#